data_879e4babff901bc10f6f733809246286
#
_entry.id   879e4babff901bc10f6f733809246286
#
_cell.length_a   1.000
_cell.length_b   1.000
_cell.length_c   1.000
_cell.angle_alpha   90.00
_cell.angle_beta   90.00
_cell.angle_gamma   90.00
#
_symmetry.space_group_name_H-M   'P 1'
#
loop_
_entity.id
_entity.type
_entity.pdbx_description
1 polymer ?
#
loop_
_entity_poly.entity_id
_entity_poly.type
_entity_poly.pdbx_seq_one_letter_code
_entity_poly.pdbx_strand_id
1 'polypeptide(L)'
;ERALEYGEQQAAAGLSLDKLGNSPAIQELNLRIEAAVKQNDPILLSGEAGSPFELVARYFHKNNTPWVEPAKTEYIVDMPMELLQKAAGGILFLGDISQYSKNIQQGIHFLLGKAEKQNVRIICACSSPSDEWLQNPAYDPKLFALLSDLKLQIPPLREQAGDIAFLINRIATELSETQKIPVARFSDGAL
;
A
#
# COMPACT_ATOMS: atom_id res chain seq x y z
N GLU A 1 -7.82 3.25 -18.79
CA GLU A 1 -9.28 3.05 -18.55
C GLU A 1 -9.55 1.74 -17.81
N ARG A 2 -9.09 0.56 -18.28
CA ARG A 2 -9.32 -0.73 -17.60
C ARG A 2 -8.75 -0.83 -16.19
N ALA A 3 -7.63 -0.19 -15.88
CA ALA A 3 -7.04 -0.19 -14.53
C ALA A 3 -7.84 0.69 -13.55
N LEU A 4 -8.46 1.76 -14.06
CA LEU A 4 -9.36 2.63 -13.28
C LEU A 4 -10.67 1.89 -12.95
N GLU A 5 -11.27 1.19 -13.93
CA GLU A 5 -12.48 0.40 -13.73
C GLU A 5 -12.29 -0.74 -12.72
N TYR A 6 -11.10 -1.39 -12.72
CA TYR A 6 -10.79 -2.46 -11.76
C TYR A 6 -10.62 -1.91 -10.33
N GLY A 7 -10.03 -0.72 -10.18
CA GLY A 7 -9.91 -0.02 -8.90
C GLY A 7 -11.25 0.41 -8.32
N GLU A 8 -12.15 0.93 -9.16
CA GLU A 8 -13.49 1.36 -8.76
C GLU A 8 -14.38 0.18 -8.33
N GLN A 9 -14.30 -0.95 -9.02
CA GLN A 9 -15.08 -2.15 -8.66
C GLN A 9 -14.63 -2.77 -7.32
N GLN A 10 -13.35 -2.74 -6.99
CA GLN A 10 -12.87 -3.24 -5.69
C GLN A 10 -13.18 -2.28 -4.53
N ALA A 11 -13.14 -0.97 -4.76
CA ALA A 11 -13.52 0.02 -3.77
C ALA A 11 -15.02 -0.05 -3.43
N ALA A 12 -15.86 -0.35 -4.41
CA ALA A 12 -17.31 -0.55 -4.21
C ALA A 12 -17.64 -1.83 -3.41
N ALA A 13 -16.72 -2.81 -3.36
CA ALA A 13 -16.93 -4.08 -2.66
C ALA A 13 -16.69 -4.02 -1.14
N GLY A 14 -16.32 -2.86 -0.57
CA GLY A 14 -16.02 -2.71 0.86
C GLY A 14 -14.95 -3.71 1.31
N LEU A 15 -13.67 -3.37 1.10
CA LEU A 15 -12.57 -4.22 1.54
C LEU A 15 -12.65 -4.42 3.06
N SER A 16 -12.83 -5.65 3.50
CA SER A 16 -12.78 -6.00 4.92
C SER A 16 -11.33 -6.28 5.34
N LEU A 17 -10.93 -5.78 6.51
CA LEU A 17 -9.61 -6.07 7.10
C LEU A 17 -9.40 -7.58 7.35
N ASP A 18 -10.48 -8.35 7.41
CA ASP A 18 -10.44 -9.81 7.53
C ASP A 18 -9.65 -10.50 6.41
N LYS A 19 -9.46 -9.81 5.28
CA LYS A 19 -8.67 -10.33 4.16
C LYS A 19 -7.17 -10.44 4.45
N LEU A 20 -6.66 -9.76 5.47
CA LEU A 20 -5.25 -9.83 5.85
C LEU A 20 -4.94 -11.01 6.77
N GLY A 21 -5.96 -11.63 7.38
CA GLY A 21 -5.82 -12.67 8.38
C GLY A 21 -6.36 -12.26 9.74
N ASN A 22 -6.14 -13.10 10.75
CA ASN A 22 -6.70 -12.93 12.08
C ASN A 22 -5.67 -13.17 13.21
N SER A 23 -4.40 -13.35 12.88
CA SER A 23 -3.31 -13.49 13.86
C SER A 23 -3.18 -12.23 14.73
N PRO A 24 -2.60 -12.34 15.94
CA PRO A 24 -2.38 -11.19 16.82
C PRO A 24 -1.62 -10.04 16.15
N ALA A 25 -0.65 -10.35 15.28
CA ALA A 25 0.11 -9.38 14.54
C ALA A 25 -0.78 -8.59 13.54
N ILE A 26 -1.71 -9.26 12.89
CA ILE A 26 -2.69 -8.62 11.99
C ILE A 26 -3.72 -7.82 12.79
N GLN A 27 -4.17 -8.30 13.93
CA GLN A 27 -5.08 -7.54 14.80
C GLN A 27 -4.44 -6.22 15.28
N GLU A 28 -3.17 -6.24 15.64
CA GLU A 28 -2.45 -5.01 16.00
C GLU A 28 -2.33 -4.05 14.80
N LEU A 29 -1.99 -4.57 13.61
CA LEU A 29 -1.97 -3.77 12.38
C LEU A 29 -3.35 -3.14 12.10
N ASN A 30 -4.42 -3.89 12.25
CA ASN A 30 -5.79 -3.41 12.04
C ASN A 30 -6.14 -2.24 12.96
N LEU A 31 -5.80 -2.31 14.24
CA LEU A 31 -5.99 -1.21 15.19
C LEU A 31 -5.23 0.05 14.77
N ARG A 32 -4.01 -0.10 14.28
CA ARG A 32 -3.20 1.02 13.78
C ARG A 32 -3.79 1.61 12.50
N ILE A 33 -4.29 0.77 11.58
CA ILE A 33 -4.99 1.22 10.37
C ILE A 33 -6.23 2.02 10.75
N GLU A 34 -7.08 1.53 11.65
CA GLU A 34 -8.28 2.22 12.11
C GLU A 34 -7.99 3.59 12.75
N ALA A 35 -6.90 3.68 13.50
CA ALA A 35 -6.44 4.96 14.04
C ALA A 35 -5.96 5.91 12.94
N ALA A 36 -5.20 5.40 11.97
CA ALA A 36 -4.65 6.19 10.87
C ALA A 36 -5.73 6.64 9.86
N VAL A 37 -6.83 5.90 9.69
CA VAL A 37 -7.95 6.29 8.81
C VAL A 37 -8.59 7.62 9.24
N LYS A 38 -8.53 7.94 10.54
CA LYS A 38 -9.10 9.18 11.09
C LYS A 38 -8.25 10.43 10.82
N GLN A 39 -7.02 10.23 10.38
CA GLN A 39 -6.06 11.29 10.05
C GLN A 39 -5.93 11.38 8.53
N ASN A 40 -5.47 12.51 8.01
CA ASN A 40 -5.22 12.68 6.58
C ASN A 40 -3.73 12.81 6.23
N ASP A 41 -2.87 12.48 7.19
CA ASP A 41 -1.42 12.53 7.02
C ASP A 41 -0.93 11.46 6.02
N PRO A 42 0.23 11.67 5.39
CA PRO A 42 0.83 10.67 4.53
C PRO A 42 1.16 9.39 5.30
N ILE A 43 1.15 8.25 4.63
CA ILE A 43 1.43 6.94 5.25
C ILE A 43 2.63 6.29 4.57
N LEU A 44 3.50 5.70 5.38
CA LEU A 44 4.52 4.77 4.93
C LEU A 44 4.16 3.34 5.37
N LEU A 45 3.81 2.49 4.41
CA LEU A 45 3.66 1.06 4.63
C LEU A 45 5.02 0.40 4.55
N SER A 46 5.50 -0.20 5.62
CA SER A 46 6.77 -0.93 5.63
C SER A 46 6.53 -2.42 5.80
N GLY A 47 7.33 -3.25 5.14
CA GLY A 47 7.21 -4.69 5.18
C GLY A 47 8.32 -5.35 4.38
N GLU A 48 8.27 -6.65 4.23
CA GLU A 48 9.19 -7.37 3.36
C GLU A 48 8.76 -7.30 1.90
N ALA A 49 9.69 -7.60 0.98
CA ALA A 49 9.33 -7.76 -0.43
C ALA A 49 8.23 -8.83 -0.58
N GLY A 50 7.20 -8.50 -1.35
CA GLY A 50 6.01 -9.34 -1.49
C GLY A 50 4.90 -9.09 -0.46
N SER A 51 5.09 -8.18 0.50
CA SER A 51 4.01 -7.73 1.38
C SER A 51 2.85 -7.12 0.59
N PRO A 52 1.58 -7.30 1.04
CA PRO A 52 0.39 -6.83 0.31
C PRO A 52 0.17 -5.32 0.48
N PHE A 53 1.16 -4.50 0.09
CA PHE A 53 1.13 -3.04 0.28
C PHE A 53 -0.09 -2.38 -0.33
N GLU A 54 -0.41 -2.70 -1.59
CA GLU A 54 -1.56 -2.12 -2.27
C GLU A 54 -2.88 -2.51 -1.57
N LEU A 55 -3.03 -3.77 -1.16
CA LEU A 55 -4.20 -4.23 -0.44
C LEU A 55 -4.39 -3.42 0.85
N VAL A 56 -3.32 -3.22 1.63
CA VAL A 56 -3.37 -2.41 2.85
C VAL A 56 -3.66 -0.94 2.53
N ALA A 57 -3.03 -0.37 1.50
CA ALA A 57 -3.27 1.01 1.10
C ALA A 57 -4.74 1.26 0.71
N ARG A 58 -5.40 0.30 0.09
CA ARG A 58 -6.81 0.41 -0.32
C ARG A 58 -7.80 0.49 0.84
N TYR A 59 -7.43 0.11 2.07
CA TYR A 59 -8.27 0.35 3.26
C TYR A 59 -8.47 1.83 3.58
N PHE A 60 -7.55 2.67 3.14
CA PHE A 60 -7.65 4.13 3.32
C PHE A 60 -8.49 4.80 2.23
N HIS A 61 -8.80 4.08 1.16
CA HIS A 61 -9.56 4.60 0.03
C HIS A 61 -11.05 4.69 0.39
N LYS A 62 -11.62 5.88 0.23
CA LYS A 62 -13.04 6.14 0.46
C LYS A 62 -13.81 5.97 -0.85
N ASN A 63 -15.02 5.43 -0.76
CA ASN A 63 -15.92 5.31 -1.91
C ASN A 63 -16.12 6.68 -2.59
N ASN A 64 -16.16 6.67 -3.91
CA ASN A 64 -16.35 7.85 -4.75
C ASN A 64 -15.24 8.91 -4.63
N THR A 65 -14.05 8.54 -4.19
CA THR A 65 -12.85 9.40 -4.22
C THR A 65 -11.82 8.85 -5.21
N PRO A 66 -10.95 9.72 -5.79
CA PRO A 66 -9.91 9.25 -6.69
C PRO A 66 -8.91 8.29 -6.02
N TRP A 67 -8.53 7.25 -6.76
CA TRP A 67 -7.36 6.43 -6.49
C TRP A 67 -6.41 6.57 -7.68
N VAL A 68 -5.23 7.11 -7.44
CA VAL A 68 -4.26 7.38 -8.51
C VAL A 68 -2.95 6.66 -8.21
N GLU A 69 -2.45 5.96 -9.22
CA GLU A 69 -1.11 5.41 -9.27
C GLU A 69 -0.39 5.99 -10.50
N PRO A 70 0.87 6.43 -10.39
CA PRO A 70 1.61 6.89 -11.55
C PRO A 70 1.82 5.74 -12.54
N ALA A 71 1.39 5.91 -13.79
CA ALA A 71 1.61 4.91 -14.84
C ALA A 71 3.11 4.67 -15.13
N LYS A 72 3.94 5.68 -14.83
CA LYS A 72 5.41 5.62 -14.87
C LYS A 72 5.95 6.40 -13.68
N THR A 73 7.01 5.90 -13.09
CA THR A 73 7.65 6.53 -11.92
C THR A 73 8.22 7.92 -12.23
N GLU A 74 8.63 8.15 -13.46
CA GLU A 74 9.15 9.44 -13.93
C GLU A 74 8.10 10.56 -13.82
N TYR A 75 6.80 10.24 -13.89
CA TYR A 75 5.73 11.24 -13.75
C TYR A 75 5.71 11.92 -12.37
N ILE A 76 6.31 11.29 -11.36
CA ILE A 76 6.50 11.87 -10.03
C ILE A 76 7.36 13.14 -10.11
N VAL A 77 8.30 13.19 -11.06
CA VAL A 77 9.19 14.33 -11.30
C VAL A 77 8.69 15.21 -12.44
N ASP A 78 8.24 14.60 -13.53
CA ASP A 78 7.91 15.32 -14.76
C ASP A 78 6.54 16.01 -14.70
N MET A 79 5.57 15.41 -14.01
CA MET A 79 4.18 15.89 -13.95
C MET A 79 3.57 15.85 -12.55
N PRO A 80 4.26 16.33 -11.51
CA PRO A 80 3.82 16.17 -10.12
C PRO A 80 2.48 16.85 -9.83
N MET A 81 2.24 18.02 -10.41
CA MET A 81 0.99 18.75 -10.20
C MET A 81 -0.22 18.09 -10.87
N GLU A 82 -0.01 17.43 -12.01
CA GLU A 82 -1.07 16.66 -12.67
C GLU A 82 -1.48 15.44 -11.84
N LEU A 83 -0.50 14.74 -11.24
CA LEU A 83 -0.77 13.63 -10.33
C LEU A 83 -1.59 14.09 -9.13
N LEU A 84 -1.24 15.21 -8.52
CA LEU A 84 -2.00 15.77 -7.39
C LEU A 84 -3.40 16.21 -7.81
N GLN A 85 -3.56 16.83 -8.96
CA GLN A 85 -4.87 17.24 -9.47
C GLN A 85 -5.78 16.05 -9.74
N LYS A 86 -5.25 14.98 -10.34
CA LYS A 86 -6.01 13.74 -10.57
C LYS A 86 -6.41 13.05 -9.28
N ALA A 87 -5.57 13.12 -8.24
CA ALA A 87 -5.80 12.51 -6.95
C ALA A 87 -6.57 13.42 -5.97
N ALA A 88 -6.97 14.62 -6.39
CA ALA A 88 -7.58 15.63 -5.50
C ALA A 88 -8.80 15.07 -4.76
N GLY A 89 -8.81 15.17 -3.45
CA GLY A 89 -9.84 14.61 -2.58
C GLY A 89 -9.73 13.10 -2.33
N GLY A 90 -8.70 12.44 -2.83
CA GLY A 90 -8.50 11.00 -2.73
C GLY A 90 -7.07 10.59 -2.36
N ILE A 91 -6.62 9.50 -2.94
CA ILE A 91 -5.32 8.88 -2.63
C ILE A 91 -4.40 8.90 -3.85
N LEU A 92 -3.13 9.25 -3.60
CA LEU A 92 -2.02 9.02 -4.50
C LEU A 92 -1.14 7.90 -3.90
N PHE A 93 -1.21 6.71 -4.48
CA PHE A 93 -0.39 5.56 -4.08
C PHE A 93 0.86 5.50 -4.94
N LEU A 94 2.03 5.56 -4.31
CA LEU A 94 3.31 5.65 -5.00
C LEU A 94 4.09 4.32 -5.07
N GLY A 95 3.51 3.23 -4.54
CA GLY A 95 4.17 1.93 -4.53
C GLY A 95 5.43 1.89 -3.66
N ASP A 96 6.32 0.94 -3.95
CA ASP A 96 7.55 0.71 -3.18
C ASP A 96 8.64 1.72 -3.55
N ILE A 97 8.79 2.75 -2.73
CA ILE A 97 9.75 3.84 -2.93
C ILE A 97 11.20 3.44 -2.70
N SER A 98 11.46 2.29 -2.09
CA SER A 98 12.82 1.77 -1.93
C SER A 98 13.47 1.37 -3.26
N GLN A 99 12.65 1.11 -4.27
CA GLN A 99 13.09 0.78 -5.63
C GLN A 99 13.35 2.01 -6.51
N TYR A 100 13.06 3.21 -6.02
CA TYR A 100 13.12 4.43 -6.82
C TYR A 100 14.48 5.10 -6.74
N SER A 101 14.88 5.72 -7.84
CA SER A 101 16.09 6.55 -7.87
C SER A 101 15.96 7.74 -6.90
N LYS A 102 17.08 8.26 -6.45
CA LYS A 102 17.12 9.41 -5.54
C LYS A 102 16.39 10.64 -6.10
N ASN A 103 16.46 10.85 -7.41
CA ASN A 103 15.73 11.93 -8.07
C ASN A 103 14.21 11.78 -7.93
N ILE A 104 13.69 10.56 -8.10
CA ILE A 104 12.25 10.28 -7.93
C ILE A 104 11.86 10.44 -6.44
N GLN A 105 12.69 9.98 -5.52
CA GLN A 105 12.47 10.19 -4.08
C GLN A 105 12.39 11.68 -3.72
N GLN A 106 13.21 12.54 -4.32
CA GLN A 106 13.10 14.00 -4.16
C GLN A 106 11.80 14.57 -4.75
N GLY A 107 11.32 14.00 -5.86
CA GLY A 107 10.02 14.33 -6.41
C GLY A 107 8.86 13.99 -5.44
N ILE A 108 8.96 12.87 -4.73
CA ILE A 108 7.99 12.50 -3.68
C ILE A 108 8.00 13.52 -2.55
N HIS A 109 9.18 13.99 -2.13
CA HIS A 109 9.28 15.03 -1.12
C HIS A 109 8.56 16.33 -1.54
N PHE A 110 8.67 16.70 -2.84
CA PHE A 110 7.92 17.82 -3.39
C PHE A 110 6.40 17.59 -3.35
N LEU A 111 5.93 16.38 -3.74
CA LEU A 111 4.52 16.01 -3.70
C LEU A 111 3.95 16.11 -2.28
N LEU A 112 4.66 15.59 -1.27
CA LEU A 112 4.27 15.66 0.14
C LEU A 112 4.05 17.12 0.59
N GLY A 113 4.93 18.03 0.20
CA GLY A 113 4.79 19.46 0.52
C GLY A 113 3.61 20.16 -0.14
N LYS A 114 2.96 19.56 -1.14
CA LYS A 114 1.82 20.12 -1.88
C LYS A 114 0.49 19.37 -1.67
N ALA A 115 0.55 18.14 -1.19
CA ALA A 115 -0.58 17.23 -1.10
C ALA A 115 -1.72 17.77 -0.23
N GLU A 116 -1.41 18.38 0.92
CA GLU A 116 -2.39 18.95 1.83
C GLU A 116 -3.28 20.00 1.15
N LYS A 117 -2.69 20.88 0.34
CA LYS A 117 -3.43 21.95 -0.37
C LYS A 117 -4.40 21.41 -1.42
N GLN A 118 -4.17 20.22 -1.91
CA GLN A 118 -5.02 19.53 -2.89
C GLN A 118 -5.93 18.50 -2.22
N ASN A 119 -5.90 18.41 -0.88
CA ASN A 119 -6.62 17.37 -0.14
C ASN A 119 -6.31 15.96 -0.67
N VAL A 120 -5.03 15.69 -0.94
CA VAL A 120 -4.54 14.39 -1.42
C VAL A 120 -3.83 13.68 -0.27
N ARG A 121 -4.21 12.44 0.00
CA ARG A 121 -3.46 11.57 0.90
C ARG A 121 -2.43 10.78 0.11
N ILE A 122 -1.16 10.96 0.43
CA ILE A 122 -0.07 10.18 -0.18
C ILE A 122 0.19 8.93 0.65
N ILE A 123 0.22 7.78 -0.02
CA ILE A 123 0.60 6.50 0.58
C ILE A 123 1.79 5.94 -0.18
N CYS A 124 2.87 5.68 0.55
CA CYS A 124 4.07 5.04 0.03
C CYS A 124 4.24 3.66 0.65
N ALA A 125 4.93 2.77 -0.04
CA ALA A 125 5.41 1.51 0.50
C ALA A 125 6.94 1.50 0.55
N CYS A 126 7.52 0.68 1.42
CA CYS A 126 8.96 0.46 1.49
C CYS A 126 9.25 -0.98 1.92
N SER A 127 9.90 -1.75 1.05
CA SER A 127 10.30 -3.12 1.32
C SER A 127 11.69 -3.25 1.95
N SER A 128 12.44 -2.15 2.06
CA SER A 128 13.74 -2.13 2.73
C SER A 128 13.61 -1.95 4.24
N PRO A 129 14.49 -2.60 5.03
CA PRO A 129 14.55 -2.39 6.47
C PRO A 129 14.82 -0.92 6.83
N SER A 130 14.18 -0.44 7.89
CA SER A 130 14.24 0.98 8.30
C SER A 130 15.63 1.43 8.79
N ASP A 131 16.44 0.52 9.26
CA ASP A 131 17.82 0.76 9.70
C ASP A 131 18.78 1.02 8.53
N GLU A 132 18.45 0.56 7.32
CA GLU A 132 19.22 0.85 6.12
C GLU A 132 19.01 2.27 5.58
N TRP A 133 17.87 2.89 5.86
CA TRP A 133 17.49 4.16 5.22
C TRP A 133 18.46 5.32 5.51
N LEU A 134 19.01 5.38 6.71
CA LEU A 134 19.96 6.44 7.10
C LEU A 134 21.39 6.14 6.68
N GLN A 135 21.74 4.88 6.47
CA GLN A 135 23.10 4.43 6.18
C GLN A 135 23.37 4.26 4.68
N ASN A 136 22.32 4.00 3.89
CA ASN A 136 22.43 3.75 2.47
C ASN A 136 22.28 5.05 1.67
N PRO A 137 23.30 5.49 0.92
CA PRO A 137 23.27 6.72 0.13
C PRO A 137 22.25 6.70 -1.03
N ALA A 138 21.67 5.54 -1.35
CA ALA A 138 20.58 5.43 -2.33
C ALA A 138 19.28 6.07 -1.84
N TYR A 139 19.12 6.24 -0.54
CA TYR A 139 17.92 6.83 0.05
C TYR A 139 18.07 8.32 0.34
N ASP A 140 16.95 9.05 0.19
CA ASP A 140 16.86 10.43 0.64
C ASP A 140 16.47 10.46 2.13
N PRO A 141 17.39 10.81 3.04
CA PRO A 141 17.11 10.78 4.48
C PRO A 141 16.01 11.76 4.89
N LYS A 142 15.83 12.86 4.14
CA LYS A 142 14.77 13.84 4.42
C LYS A 142 13.39 13.27 4.13
N LEU A 143 13.25 12.53 3.01
CA LEU A 143 12.00 11.86 2.66
C LEU A 143 11.62 10.84 3.73
N PHE A 144 12.55 9.97 4.11
CA PHE A 144 12.26 8.92 5.09
C PHE A 144 11.99 9.49 6.49
N ALA A 145 12.64 10.57 6.88
CA ALA A 145 12.35 11.28 8.13
C ALA A 145 10.91 11.82 8.16
N LEU A 146 10.43 12.40 7.06
CA LEU A 146 9.04 12.86 6.94
C LEU A 146 8.01 11.75 6.98
N LEU A 147 8.34 10.58 6.44
CA LEU A 147 7.42 9.44 6.36
C LEU A 147 7.45 8.56 7.61
N SER A 148 8.46 8.70 8.48
CA SER A 148 8.64 7.83 9.65
C SER A 148 7.57 8.01 10.72
N ASP A 149 6.98 9.19 10.83
CA ASP A 149 5.99 9.52 11.87
C ASP A 149 4.68 8.73 11.73
N LEU A 150 4.36 8.31 10.50
CA LEU A 150 3.15 7.54 10.18
C LEU A 150 3.46 6.21 9.51
N LYS A 151 4.45 5.52 10.05
CA LYS A 151 4.86 4.21 9.58
C LYS A 151 3.90 3.12 10.11
N LEU A 152 3.32 2.36 9.18
CA LEU A 152 2.57 1.13 9.45
C LEU A 152 3.39 -0.07 9.02
N GLN A 153 3.76 -0.91 9.99
CA GLN A 153 4.52 -2.13 9.73
C GLN A 153 3.56 -3.27 9.37
N ILE A 154 3.71 -3.83 8.17
CA ILE A 154 3.02 -5.06 7.78
C ILE A 154 3.85 -6.24 8.31
N PRO A 155 3.29 -7.10 9.16
CA PRO A 155 4.02 -8.22 9.72
C PRO A 155 4.40 -9.21 8.62
N PRO A 156 5.59 -9.82 8.67
CA PRO A 156 5.98 -10.84 7.71
C PRO A 156 5.15 -12.12 7.90
N LEU A 157 5.00 -12.90 6.83
CA LEU A 157 4.15 -14.10 6.83
C LEU A 157 4.54 -15.13 7.91
N ARG A 158 5.82 -15.22 8.27
CA ARG A 158 6.29 -16.09 9.35
C ARG A 158 5.74 -15.74 10.74
N GLU A 159 5.36 -14.48 10.95
CA GLU A 159 4.68 -14.01 12.18
C GLU A 159 3.16 -14.20 12.12
N GLN A 160 2.66 -14.65 10.97
CA GLN A 160 1.25 -14.92 10.68
C GLN A 160 1.01 -16.41 10.42
N ALA A 161 1.79 -17.30 11.04
CA ALA A 161 1.71 -18.74 10.75
C ALA A 161 0.29 -19.32 10.87
N GLY A 162 -0.52 -18.81 11.82
CA GLY A 162 -1.93 -19.20 11.97
C GLY A 162 -2.86 -18.76 10.83
N ASP A 163 -2.45 -17.80 10.02
CA ASP A 163 -3.23 -17.29 8.89
C ASP A 163 -2.88 -17.95 7.56
N ILE A 164 -1.79 -18.73 7.48
CA ILE A 164 -1.27 -19.27 6.21
C ILE A 164 -2.34 -20.10 5.51
N ALA A 165 -2.98 -21.02 6.21
CA ALA A 165 -4.04 -21.87 5.65
C ALA A 165 -5.22 -21.05 5.11
N PHE A 166 -5.64 -20.03 5.86
CA PHE A 166 -6.69 -19.10 5.46
C PHE A 166 -6.29 -18.30 4.21
N LEU A 167 -5.09 -17.75 4.16
CA LEU A 167 -4.58 -16.95 3.04
C LEU A 167 -4.46 -17.80 1.77
N ILE A 168 -3.95 -19.03 1.87
CA ILE A 168 -3.83 -19.95 0.74
C ILE A 168 -5.21 -20.28 0.17
N ASN A 169 -6.17 -20.65 1.02
CA ASN A 169 -7.53 -20.99 0.57
C ASN A 169 -8.22 -19.77 -0.07
N ARG A 170 -8.06 -18.59 0.48
CA ARG A 170 -8.60 -17.37 -0.09
C ARG A 170 -8.02 -17.07 -1.47
N ILE A 171 -6.69 -17.11 -1.62
CA ILE A 171 -6.02 -16.85 -2.90
C ILE A 171 -6.45 -17.89 -3.93
N ALA A 172 -6.55 -19.17 -3.55
CA ALA A 172 -7.01 -20.24 -4.44
C ALA A 172 -8.45 -20.00 -4.93
N THR A 173 -9.32 -19.49 -4.06
CA THR A 173 -10.70 -19.14 -4.41
C THR A 173 -10.74 -17.93 -5.35
N GLU A 174 -10.04 -16.86 -5.03
CA GLU A 174 -9.96 -15.64 -5.87
C GLU A 174 -9.40 -15.95 -7.28
N LEU A 175 -8.37 -16.81 -7.37
CA LEU A 175 -7.82 -17.26 -8.64
C LEU A 175 -8.82 -18.12 -9.43
N SER A 176 -9.53 -19.02 -8.76
CA SER A 176 -10.56 -19.84 -9.36
C SER A 176 -11.67 -18.99 -9.99
N GLU A 177 -12.17 -18.00 -9.26
CA GLU A 177 -13.21 -17.10 -9.73
C GLU A 177 -12.73 -16.25 -10.92
N THR A 178 -11.52 -15.70 -10.81
CA THR A 178 -10.95 -14.81 -11.84
C THR A 178 -10.60 -15.56 -13.13
N GLN A 179 -10.03 -16.76 -13.01
CA GLN A 179 -9.55 -17.55 -14.14
C GLN A 179 -10.56 -18.61 -14.62
N LYS A 180 -11.68 -18.78 -13.91
CA LYS A 180 -12.71 -19.79 -14.18
C LYS A 180 -12.14 -21.22 -14.20
N ILE A 181 -11.22 -21.52 -13.28
CA ILE A 181 -10.61 -22.83 -13.06
C ILE A 181 -11.13 -23.44 -11.76
N PRO A 182 -11.09 -24.78 -11.59
CA PRO A 182 -11.46 -25.40 -10.32
C PRO A 182 -10.60 -24.90 -9.16
N VAL A 183 -11.21 -24.72 -7.97
CA VAL A 183 -10.48 -24.32 -6.76
C VAL A 183 -9.44 -25.39 -6.40
N ALA A 184 -8.19 -24.97 -6.26
CA ALA A 184 -7.14 -25.86 -5.78
C ALA A 184 -7.41 -26.27 -4.32
N ARG A 185 -7.26 -27.56 -4.01
CA ARG A 185 -7.37 -28.10 -2.66
C ARG A 185 -5.99 -28.50 -2.17
N PHE A 186 -5.69 -28.12 -0.95
CA PHE A 186 -4.41 -28.45 -0.31
C PHE A 186 -4.65 -29.51 0.77
N SER A 187 -3.74 -30.47 0.90
CA SER A 187 -3.76 -31.44 2.00
C SER A 187 -3.26 -30.82 3.29
N ASP A 188 -3.66 -31.38 4.44
CA ASP A 188 -3.21 -30.92 5.76
C ASP A 188 -1.68 -30.91 5.90
N GLY A 189 -0.97 -31.77 5.18
CA GLY A 189 0.49 -31.79 5.17
C GLY A 189 1.14 -30.78 4.22
N ALA A 190 0.35 -30.02 3.45
CA ALA A 190 0.82 -28.94 2.57
C ALA A 190 0.57 -27.55 3.16
N LEU A 191 -0.20 -27.48 4.23
CA LEU A 191 -0.53 -26.30 5.01
C LEU A 191 0.28 -26.27 6.31
#